data_26386ff4a64d2d18bc59001af37430eb
#
_entry.id   26386ff4a64d2d18bc59001af37430eb
#
_cell.length_a   1.000
_cell.length_b   1.000
_cell.length_c   1.000
_cell.angle_alpha   90.00
_cell.angle_beta   90.00
_cell.angle_gamma   90.00
#
_symmetry.space_group_name_H-M   'P 1'
#
loop_
_entity.id
_entity.type
_entity.pdbx_description
1 polymer ?
#
loop_
_entity_poly.entity_id
_entity_poly.type
_entity_poly.pdbx_seq_one_letter_code
_entity_poly.pdbx_strand_id
1 'polypeptide(L)'
;VDVRNYGELSGLPAAKRLFAEILGCRPEQVFVGGNASLQLMYDTISKAYTHGLLHSERPWCREPVVKFLCPAPGYDRHFKVTESFGFELVTIPMTDEGPDMDAVEKAIQDPAVKGMWNVPKYSNPDGIIYSAETIRRIASMKPAAPDFLLMWDNAYCIHEFEGDYVEFPDILAECEKYGNADMV
;
A
#
# COMPACT_ATOMS: atom_id res chain seq x y z
N VAL A 1 -19.34 27.50 6.28
CA VAL A 1 -19.22 26.59 5.12
C VAL A 1 -20.53 26.59 4.36
N ASP A 2 -20.53 26.87 3.06
CA ASP A 2 -21.73 26.77 2.22
C ASP A 2 -21.93 25.29 1.82
N VAL A 3 -22.94 24.64 2.39
CA VAL A 3 -23.25 23.23 2.16
C VAL A 3 -24.17 22.98 0.96
N ARG A 4 -24.49 24.02 0.20
CA ARG A 4 -25.39 23.96 -0.97
C ARG A 4 -24.66 23.62 -2.28
N ASN A 5 -23.35 23.53 -2.25
CA ASN A 5 -22.52 23.25 -3.42
C ASN A 5 -21.57 22.09 -3.13
N TYR A 6 -20.94 21.58 -4.17
CA TYR A 6 -19.91 20.55 -4.04
C TYR A 6 -18.75 21.06 -3.17
N GLY A 7 -18.21 20.16 -2.32
CA GLY A 7 -16.98 20.42 -1.58
C GLY A 7 -15.74 20.22 -2.43
N GLU A 8 -14.59 20.22 -1.76
CA GLU A 8 -13.31 19.89 -2.38
C GLU A 8 -13.27 18.40 -2.77
N LEU A 9 -12.98 18.10 -4.04
CA LEU A 9 -13.00 16.72 -4.54
C LEU A 9 -11.97 15.80 -3.90
N SER A 10 -10.81 16.34 -3.50
CA SER A 10 -9.73 15.57 -2.85
C SER A 10 -9.71 15.72 -1.32
N GLY A 11 -10.72 16.36 -0.76
CA GLY A 11 -10.82 16.61 0.67
C GLY A 11 -10.53 18.05 1.08
N LEU A 12 -11.06 18.45 2.24
CA LEU A 12 -10.87 19.80 2.78
C LEU A 12 -9.38 20.10 3.00
N PRO A 13 -8.88 21.30 2.64
CA PRO A 13 -7.47 21.65 2.83
C PRO A 13 -6.97 21.48 4.27
N ALA A 14 -7.83 21.73 5.27
CA ALA A 14 -7.48 21.51 6.67
C ALA A 14 -7.29 20.01 7.01
N ALA A 15 -8.15 19.14 6.47
CA ALA A 15 -8.01 17.69 6.65
C ALA A 15 -6.76 17.17 5.94
N LYS A 16 -6.50 17.63 4.71
CA LYS A 16 -5.28 17.25 3.96
C LYS A 16 -4.01 17.63 4.73
N ARG A 17 -3.95 18.82 5.33
CA ARG A 17 -2.79 19.23 6.17
C ARG A 17 -2.65 18.34 7.40
N LEU A 18 -3.75 18.06 8.10
CA LEU A 18 -3.73 17.20 9.29
C LEU A 18 -3.20 15.80 8.95
N PHE A 19 -3.74 15.16 7.91
CA PHE A 19 -3.29 13.84 7.53
C PHE A 19 -1.89 13.82 6.91
N ALA A 20 -1.49 14.87 6.22
CA ALA A 20 -0.12 15.02 5.74
C ALA A 20 0.90 15.07 6.89
N GLU A 21 0.57 15.78 7.97
CA GLU A 21 1.40 15.83 9.19
C GLU A 21 1.50 14.45 9.86
N ILE A 22 0.36 13.72 9.99
CA ILE A 22 0.32 12.38 10.58
C ILE A 22 1.11 11.36 9.73
N LEU A 23 1.02 11.46 8.41
CA LEU A 23 1.63 10.51 7.47
C LEU A 23 3.07 10.88 7.07
N GLY A 24 3.55 12.07 7.42
CA GLY A 24 4.87 12.56 7.04
C GLY A 24 5.00 12.95 5.56
N CYS A 25 3.88 13.22 4.86
CA CYS A 25 3.88 13.52 3.43
C CYS A 25 3.41 14.95 3.12
N ARG A 26 3.39 15.36 1.86
CA ARG A 26 2.92 16.69 1.45
C ARG A 26 1.38 16.71 1.34
N PRO A 27 0.69 17.82 1.69
CA PRO A 27 -0.77 17.91 1.59
C PRO A 27 -1.32 17.62 0.17
N GLU A 28 -0.54 17.89 -0.86
CA GLU A 28 -0.89 17.63 -2.26
C GLU A 28 -0.96 16.13 -2.57
N GLN A 29 -0.23 15.31 -1.82
CA GLN A 29 -0.21 13.85 -1.94
C GLN A 29 -1.38 13.18 -1.18
N VAL A 30 -2.15 13.96 -0.40
CA VAL A 30 -3.27 13.45 0.38
C VAL A 30 -4.57 13.56 -0.39
N PHE A 31 -5.25 12.44 -0.55
CA PHE A 31 -6.65 12.35 -0.96
C PHE A 31 -7.49 11.86 0.22
N VAL A 32 -8.43 12.67 0.68
CA VAL A 32 -9.33 12.31 1.78
C VAL A 32 -10.55 11.60 1.21
N GLY A 33 -10.57 10.28 1.37
CA GLY A 33 -11.70 9.44 0.99
C GLY A 33 -12.76 9.31 2.09
N GLY A 34 -13.51 8.22 2.04
CA GLY A 34 -14.47 7.85 3.08
C GLY A 34 -13.77 7.33 4.35
N ASN A 35 -14.58 6.92 5.33
CA ASN A 35 -14.10 6.43 6.63
C ASN A 35 -13.76 4.92 6.65
N ALA A 36 -13.87 4.23 5.52
CA ALA A 36 -13.59 2.81 5.40
C ALA A 36 -12.39 2.58 4.48
N SER A 37 -11.22 2.29 5.06
CA SER A 37 -9.98 2.05 4.30
C SER A 37 -10.13 0.91 3.29
N LEU A 38 -10.83 -0.18 3.66
CA LEU A 38 -11.11 -1.29 2.74
C LEU A 38 -11.89 -0.86 1.49
N GLN A 39 -12.77 0.16 1.59
CA GLN A 39 -13.44 0.69 0.41
C GLN A 39 -12.45 1.38 -0.53
N LEU A 40 -11.53 2.18 0.00
CA LEU A 40 -10.50 2.86 -0.78
C LEU A 40 -9.55 1.84 -1.45
N MET A 41 -9.20 0.78 -0.73
CA MET A 41 -8.41 -0.34 -1.25
C MET A 41 -9.13 -1.07 -2.36
N TYR A 42 -10.42 -1.38 -2.15
CA TYR A 42 -11.26 -2.00 -3.18
C TYR A 42 -11.38 -1.11 -4.41
N ASP A 43 -11.61 0.19 -4.24
CA ASP A 43 -11.73 1.14 -5.35
C ASP A 43 -10.43 1.25 -6.14
N THR A 44 -9.27 1.22 -5.45
CA THR A 44 -7.95 1.22 -6.09
C THR A 44 -7.74 -0.04 -6.93
N ILE A 45 -8.00 -1.22 -6.37
CA ILE A 45 -7.89 -2.50 -7.09
C ILE A 45 -8.90 -2.56 -8.24
N SER A 46 -10.14 -2.11 -8.02
CA SER A 46 -11.17 -2.02 -9.06
C SER A 46 -10.74 -1.12 -10.23
N LYS A 47 -10.09 0.00 -9.92
CA LYS A 47 -9.53 0.91 -10.93
C LYS A 47 -8.44 0.24 -11.74
N ALA A 48 -7.47 -0.39 -11.07
CA ALA A 48 -6.41 -1.15 -11.74
C ALA A 48 -6.99 -2.27 -12.62
N TYR A 49 -7.99 -3.00 -12.10
CA TYR A 49 -8.65 -4.09 -12.81
C TYR A 49 -9.38 -3.62 -14.08
N THR A 50 -10.13 -2.53 -13.99
CA THR A 50 -11.02 -2.08 -15.09
C THR A 50 -10.35 -1.12 -16.07
N HIS A 51 -9.40 -0.30 -15.61
CA HIS A 51 -8.78 0.77 -16.42
C HIS A 51 -7.26 0.65 -16.53
N GLY A 52 -6.60 -0.04 -15.57
CA GLY A 52 -5.15 -0.03 -15.40
C GLY A 52 -4.68 1.14 -14.53
N LEU A 53 -3.41 1.11 -14.18
CA LEU A 53 -2.68 2.16 -13.45
C LEU A 53 -1.80 2.97 -14.40
N LEU A 54 -1.04 3.93 -13.87
CA LEU A 54 -0.24 4.88 -14.64
C LEU A 54 0.66 4.23 -15.71
N HIS A 55 1.29 3.10 -15.38
CA HIS A 55 2.22 2.39 -16.26
C HIS A 55 1.66 1.08 -16.82
N SER A 56 0.34 0.84 -16.68
CA SER A 56 -0.28 -0.35 -17.25
C SER A 56 -0.34 -0.27 -18.77
N GLU A 57 0.14 -1.29 -19.45
CA GLU A 57 -0.04 -1.45 -20.90
C GLU A 57 -1.50 -1.74 -21.25
N ARG A 58 -2.22 -2.39 -20.33
CA ARG A 58 -3.63 -2.74 -20.43
C ARG A 58 -4.26 -2.86 -19.04
N PRO A 59 -5.59 -2.76 -18.91
CA PRO A 59 -6.28 -3.07 -17.66
C PRO A 59 -5.98 -4.50 -17.16
N TRP A 60 -5.87 -4.68 -15.85
CA TRP A 60 -5.53 -5.99 -15.28
C TRP A 60 -6.55 -7.09 -15.61
N CYS A 61 -7.82 -6.76 -15.86
CA CYS A 61 -8.82 -7.72 -16.33
C CYS A 61 -8.50 -8.33 -17.72
N ARG A 62 -7.54 -7.77 -18.44
CA ARG A 62 -7.07 -8.29 -19.75
C ARG A 62 -5.74 -9.04 -19.64
N GLU A 63 -5.17 -9.11 -18.45
CA GLU A 63 -4.01 -9.95 -18.19
C GLU A 63 -4.44 -11.42 -18.09
N PRO A 64 -3.64 -12.36 -18.59
CA PRO A 64 -3.97 -13.77 -18.49
C PRO A 64 -4.00 -14.28 -17.05
N VAL A 65 -3.15 -13.72 -16.19
CA VAL A 65 -3.05 -13.99 -14.76
C VAL A 65 -2.61 -12.71 -14.06
N VAL A 66 -3.22 -12.42 -12.92
CA VAL A 66 -2.77 -11.37 -11.99
C VAL A 66 -2.47 -12.06 -10.66
N LYS A 67 -1.28 -11.81 -10.13
CA LYS A 67 -0.82 -12.31 -8.83
C LYS A 67 -0.63 -11.14 -7.87
N PHE A 68 -0.91 -11.38 -6.59
CA PHE A 68 -0.72 -10.37 -5.55
C PHE A 68 -0.03 -10.97 -4.34
N LEU A 69 1.03 -10.33 -3.85
CA LEU A 69 1.79 -10.81 -2.71
C LEU A 69 1.02 -10.52 -1.41
N CYS A 70 0.93 -11.55 -0.58
CA CYS A 70 0.18 -11.57 0.66
C CYS A 70 1.10 -12.02 1.81
N PRO A 71 1.81 -11.09 2.48
CA PRO A 71 2.56 -11.42 3.68
C PRO A 71 1.64 -12.03 4.75
N ALA A 72 2.01 -13.22 5.23
CA ALA A 72 1.20 -13.98 6.18
C ALA A 72 2.07 -14.58 7.32
N PRO A 73 1.57 -14.53 8.57
CA PRO A 73 0.25 -14.04 9.00
C PRO A 73 0.01 -12.56 8.65
N GLY A 74 -1.24 -12.20 8.27
CA GLY A 74 -1.57 -10.86 7.83
C GLY A 74 -3.08 -10.57 7.92
N TYR A 75 -3.49 -9.36 7.57
CA TYR A 75 -4.88 -8.97 7.63
C TYR A 75 -5.68 -9.57 6.44
N ASP A 76 -6.46 -10.60 6.72
CA ASP A 76 -7.16 -11.43 5.75
C ASP A 76 -8.17 -10.65 4.88
N ARG A 77 -8.67 -9.50 5.36
CA ARG A 77 -9.60 -8.64 4.61
C ARG A 77 -8.94 -8.05 3.35
N HIS A 78 -7.65 -7.72 3.43
CA HIS A 78 -6.86 -7.31 2.26
C HIS A 78 -6.85 -8.41 1.20
N PHE A 79 -6.56 -9.64 1.63
CA PHE A 79 -6.48 -10.79 0.74
C PHE A 79 -7.83 -11.05 0.06
N LYS A 80 -8.93 -10.88 0.80
CA LYS A 80 -10.29 -11.02 0.26
C LYS A 80 -10.61 -9.97 -0.81
N VAL A 81 -10.07 -8.76 -0.72
CA VAL A 81 -10.23 -7.76 -1.78
C VAL A 81 -9.66 -8.30 -3.09
N THR A 82 -8.39 -8.69 -3.12
CA THR A 82 -7.73 -9.19 -4.34
C THR A 82 -8.29 -10.53 -4.80
N GLU A 83 -8.63 -11.44 -3.88
CA GLU A 83 -9.29 -12.71 -4.20
C GLU A 83 -10.65 -12.50 -4.93
N SER A 84 -11.41 -11.47 -4.53
CA SER A 84 -12.72 -11.18 -5.14
C SER A 84 -12.64 -10.76 -6.62
N PHE A 85 -11.48 -10.32 -7.09
CA PHE A 85 -11.19 -10.04 -8.49
C PHE A 85 -10.60 -11.25 -9.25
N GLY A 86 -10.46 -12.40 -8.58
CA GLY A 86 -9.91 -13.62 -9.17
C GLY A 86 -8.37 -13.63 -9.25
N PHE A 87 -7.68 -12.80 -8.46
CA PHE A 87 -6.22 -12.78 -8.43
C PHE A 87 -5.67 -14.02 -7.72
N GLU A 88 -4.54 -14.52 -8.20
CA GLU A 88 -3.77 -15.54 -7.50
C GLU A 88 -3.02 -14.91 -6.31
N LEU A 89 -3.29 -15.40 -5.11
CA LEU A 89 -2.63 -14.93 -3.89
C LEU A 89 -1.32 -15.69 -3.69
N VAL A 90 -0.22 -14.95 -3.63
CA VAL A 90 1.11 -15.50 -3.37
C VAL A 90 1.47 -15.22 -1.92
N THR A 91 1.46 -16.24 -1.09
CA THR A 91 1.84 -16.11 0.32
C THR A 91 3.34 -15.84 0.46
N ILE A 92 3.67 -14.79 1.20
CA ILE A 92 5.04 -14.45 1.61
C ILE A 92 5.15 -14.68 3.12
N PRO A 93 6.14 -15.43 3.60
CA PRO A 93 6.36 -15.58 5.04
C PRO A 93 6.66 -14.24 5.71
N MET A 94 6.12 -14.06 6.93
CA MET A 94 6.52 -12.97 7.81
C MET A 94 7.72 -13.38 8.68
N THR A 95 8.57 -12.40 8.97
CA THR A 95 9.67 -12.48 9.94
C THR A 95 9.44 -11.45 11.04
N ASP A 96 10.28 -11.44 12.09
CA ASP A 96 10.20 -10.45 13.18
C ASP A 96 10.47 -9.01 12.70
N GLU A 97 10.97 -8.82 11.48
CA GLU A 97 11.32 -7.52 10.89
C GLU A 97 10.41 -7.12 9.71
N GLY A 98 9.37 -7.90 9.43
CA GLY A 98 8.47 -7.70 8.30
C GLY A 98 8.42 -8.91 7.37
N PRO A 99 7.99 -8.76 6.10
CA PRO A 99 7.96 -9.87 5.15
C PRO A 99 9.37 -10.37 4.81
N ASP A 100 9.48 -11.65 4.51
CA ASP A 100 10.71 -12.24 3.96
C ASP A 100 11.04 -11.58 2.61
N MET A 101 11.98 -10.64 2.66
CA MET A 101 12.34 -9.83 1.49
C MET A 101 13.06 -10.63 0.40
N ASP A 102 13.72 -11.73 0.73
CA ASP A 102 14.33 -12.59 -0.30
C ASP A 102 13.24 -13.30 -1.11
N ALA A 103 12.18 -13.73 -0.43
CA ALA A 103 10.99 -14.28 -1.09
C ALA A 103 10.25 -13.23 -1.93
N VAL A 104 10.10 -12.00 -1.41
CA VAL A 104 9.47 -10.88 -2.13
C VAL A 104 10.26 -10.55 -3.40
N GLU A 105 11.57 -10.29 -3.27
CA GLU A 105 12.44 -9.90 -4.39
C GLU A 105 12.50 -10.96 -5.49
N LYS A 106 12.41 -12.23 -5.12
CA LYS A 106 12.28 -13.34 -6.07
C LYS A 106 10.92 -13.34 -6.76
N ALA A 107 9.84 -13.16 -6.00
CA ALA A 107 8.47 -13.23 -6.54
C ALA A 107 8.16 -12.11 -7.52
N ILE A 108 8.64 -10.87 -7.26
CA ILE A 108 8.41 -9.71 -8.14
C ILE A 108 9.12 -9.78 -9.49
N GLN A 109 9.97 -10.79 -9.74
CA GLN A 109 10.53 -11.03 -11.06
C GLN A 109 9.54 -11.67 -12.04
N ASP A 110 8.39 -12.14 -11.54
CA ASP A 110 7.28 -12.57 -12.38
C ASP A 110 6.43 -11.35 -12.76
N PRO A 111 6.28 -10.98 -14.04
CA PRO A 111 5.51 -9.82 -14.48
C PRO A 111 3.99 -9.96 -14.21
N ALA A 112 3.50 -11.17 -13.87
CA ALA A 112 2.14 -11.37 -13.41
C ALA A 112 1.92 -10.89 -11.97
N VAL A 113 2.98 -10.67 -11.19
CA VAL A 113 2.89 -10.12 -9.83
C VAL A 113 2.70 -8.61 -9.91
N LYS A 114 1.48 -8.16 -9.67
CA LYS A 114 1.05 -6.77 -9.87
C LYS A 114 1.02 -5.95 -8.59
N GLY A 115 1.29 -6.54 -7.44
CA GLY A 115 1.34 -5.76 -6.20
C GLY A 115 1.51 -6.59 -4.95
N MET A 116 1.51 -5.87 -3.81
CA MET A 116 1.76 -6.42 -2.50
C MET A 116 0.97 -5.68 -1.43
N TRP A 117 0.37 -6.43 -0.50
CA TRP A 117 -0.24 -5.88 0.71
C TRP A 117 0.79 -5.70 1.82
N ASN A 118 0.68 -4.59 2.57
CA ASN A 118 1.53 -4.33 3.73
C ASN A 118 0.74 -3.69 4.86
N VAL A 119 1.01 -4.11 6.10
CA VAL A 119 0.62 -3.45 7.34
C VAL A 119 1.92 -3.23 8.14
N PRO A 120 2.63 -2.12 7.91
CA PRO A 120 4.04 -2.01 8.26
C PRO A 120 4.31 -1.71 9.72
N LYS A 121 3.36 -1.14 10.45
CA LYS A 121 3.50 -0.80 11.87
C LYS A 121 2.41 -1.47 12.67
N TYR A 122 2.81 -2.23 13.69
CA TYR A 122 1.91 -3.04 14.53
C TYR A 122 1.02 -3.96 13.70
N SER A 123 1.65 -4.76 12.83
CA SER A 123 0.95 -5.61 11.87
C SER A 123 -0.14 -6.48 12.53
N ASN A 124 -1.24 -6.64 11.84
CA ASN A 124 -2.33 -7.50 12.30
C ASN A 124 -2.20 -8.89 11.66
N PRO A 125 -2.07 -10.01 12.43
CA PRO A 125 -2.31 -10.12 13.90
C PRO A 125 -1.08 -9.97 14.79
N ASP A 126 0.15 -10.04 14.26
CA ASP A 126 1.35 -10.35 15.05
C ASP A 126 2.01 -9.13 15.73
N GLY A 127 1.56 -7.90 15.42
CA GLY A 127 2.10 -6.68 16.02
C GLY A 127 3.51 -6.31 15.56
N ILE A 128 4.00 -6.89 14.47
CA ILE A 128 5.34 -6.64 13.92
C ILE A 128 5.45 -5.20 13.41
N ILE A 129 6.60 -4.58 13.65
CA ILE A 129 7.01 -3.31 13.05
C ILE A 129 8.10 -3.61 12.02
N TYR A 130 7.90 -3.20 10.77
CA TYR A 130 8.90 -3.40 9.73
C TYR A 130 10.20 -2.66 10.08
N SER A 131 11.32 -3.33 9.95
CA SER A 131 12.63 -2.70 10.17
C SER A 131 12.92 -1.65 9.07
N ALA A 132 13.79 -0.70 9.39
CA ALA A 132 14.26 0.29 8.42
C ALA A 132 14.91 -0.37 7.19
N GLU A 133 15.57 -1.51 7.39
CA GLU A 133 16.16 -2.30 6.30
C GLU A 133 15.07 -2.89 5.39
N THR A 134 14.02 -3.48 5.99
CA THR A 134 12.86 -4.01 5.23
C THR A 134 12.20 -2.92 4.39
N ILE A 135 11.96 -1.73 4.99
CA ILE A 135 11.36 -0.59 4.28
C ILE A 135 12.25 -0.13 3.14
N ARG A 136 13.57 -0.03 3.38
CA ARG A 136 14.54 0.35 2.35
C ARG A 136 14.56 -0.67 1.20
N ARG A 137 14.54 -1.97 1.50
CA ARG A 137 14.47 -3.04 0.47
C ARG A 137 13.17 -2.92 -0.35
N ILE A 138 12.02 -2.74 0.32
CA ILE A 138 10.73 -2.52 -0.36
C ILE A 138 10.81 -1.30 -1.28
N ALA A 139 11.30 -0.16 -0.77
CA ALA A 139 11.39 1.08 -1.53
C ALA A 139 12.33 0.98 -2.75
N SER A 140 13.37 0.16 -2.66
CA SER A 140 14.37 -0.02 -3.73
C SER A 140 14.08 -1.16 -4.69
N MET A 141 12.98 -1.91 -4.51
CA MET A 141 12.58 -3.02 -5.39
C MET A 141 12.57 -2.64 -6.87
N LYS A 142 12.79 -3.64 -7.71
CA LYS A 142 12.68 -3.52 -9.18
C LYS A 142 11.72 -4.60 -9.69
N PRO A 143 10.40 -4.40 -9.54
CA PRO A 143 9.42 -5.33 -10.07
C PRO A 143 9.51 -5.47 -11.58
N ALA A 144 9.29 -6.68 -12.09
CA ALA A 144 9.20 -6.91 -13.54
C ALA A 144 7.92 -6.31 -14.13
N ALA A 145 6.85 -6.16 -13.32
CA ALA A 145 5.63 -5.46 -13.72
C ALA A 145 5.84 -3.95 -13.61
N PRO A 146 5.70 -3.16 -14.71
CA PRO A 146 5.88 -1.72 -14.67
C PRO A 146 4.79 -0.98 -13.89
N ASP A 147 3.65 -1.64 -13.70
CA ASP A 147 2.47 -1.17 -12.99
C ASP A 147 2.26 -1.88 -11.65
N PHE A 148 3.37 -2.22 -10.98
CA PHE A 148 3.33 -2.82 -9.65
C PHE A 148 2.77 -1.83 -8.62
N LEU A 149 1.83 -2.29 -7.80
CA LEU A 149 1.13 -1.51 -6.78
C LEU A 149 1.54 -1.95 -5.37
N LEU A 150 2.17 -1.05 -4.63
CA LEU A 150 2.48 -1.25 -3.22
C LEU A 150 1.33 -0.70 -2.35
N MET A 151 0.48 -1.59 -1.84
CA MET A 151 -0.57 -1.21 -0.89
C MET A 151 0.03 -1.12 0.51
N TRP A 152 -0.02 0.08 1.10
CA TRP A 152 0.63 0.40 2.37
C TRP A 152 -0.40 0.86 3.40
N ASP A 153 -0.96 -0.10 4.15
CA ASP A 153 -1.95 0.18 5.19
C ASP A 153 -1.27 0.58 6.51
N ASN A 154 -1.11 1.87 6.71
CA ASN A 154 -0.51 2.44 7.91
C ASN A 154 -1.56 2.81 8.97
N ALA A 155 -2.54 1.93 9.17
CA ALA A 155 -3.67 2.16 10.09
C ALA A 155 -3.25 2.43 11.53
N TYR A 156 -2.09 1.93 11.93
CA TYR A 156 -1.60 2.01 13.32
C TYR A 156 -0.45 3.01 13.50
N CYS A 157 -0.28 3.97 12.58
CA CYS A 157 0.86 4.90 12.57
C CYS A 157 1.01 5.74 13.86
N ILE A 158 -0.06 5.94 14.62
CA ILE A 158 -0.10 6.74 15.87
C ILE A 158 -0.73 5.95 17.04
N HIS A 159 -0.50 4.63 17.10
CA HIS A 159 -1.14 3.75 18.09
C HIS A 159 -0.18 3.32 19.21
N GLU A 160 0.70 4.19 19.65
CA GLU A 160 1.46 3.99 20.87
C GLU A 160 0.56 4.28 22.08
N PHE A 161 0.32 3.26 22.91
CA PHE A 161 -0.49 3.39 24.13
C PHE A 161 0.38 3.60 25.36
N GLU A 162 1.64 3.19 25.32
CA GLU A 162 2.65 3.33 26.37
C GLU A 162 4.02 3.57 25.76
N GLY A 163 4.87 4.29 26.47
CA GLY A 163 6.24 4.57 26.03
C GLY A 163 6.36 5.72 25.02
N ASP A 164 7.53 5.81 24.41
CA ASP A 164 7.83 6.84 23.42
C ASP A 164 7.30 6.48 22.04
N TYR A 165 7.00 7.50 21.24
CA TYR A 165 6.61 7.33 19.84
C TYR A 165 7.72 6.61 19.06
N VAL A 166 7.35 5.52 18.37
CA VAL A 166 8.26 4.80 17.48
C VAL A 166 8.31 5.52 16.15
N GLU A 167 9.43 6.21 15.88
CA GLU A 167 9.66 6.85 14.60
C GLU A 167 9.66 5.80 13.47
N PHE A 168 8.93 6.10 12.42
CA PHE A 168 8.71 5.15 11.34
C PHE A 168 8.95 5.85 9.99
N PRO A 169 9.80 5.28 9.11
CA PRO A 169 10.11 5.90 7.82
C PRO A 169 8.88 6.09 6.94
N ASP A 170 8.79 7.27 6.30
CA ASP A 170 7.78 7.51 5.26
C ASP A 170 8.14 6.73 3.99
N ILE A 171 7.27 5.80 3.59
CA ILE A 171 7.47 4.95 2.41
C ILE A 171 7.52 5.76 1.11
N LEU A 172 6.72 6.84 0.99
CA LEU A 172 6.74 7.69 -0.20
C LEU A 172 8.11 8.36 -0.37
N ALA A 173 8.63 8.95 0.71
CA ALA A 173 9.94 9.59 0.70
C ALA A 173 11.07 8.56 0.45
N GLU A 174 10.94 7.34 0.99
CA GLU A 174 11.90 6.27 0.68
C GLU A 174 11.81 5.85 -0.79
N CYS A 175 10.63 5.65 -1.35
CA CYS A 175 10.45 5.28 -2.76
C CYS A 175 10.93 6.39 -3.71
N GLU A 176 10.74 7.68 -3.36
CA GLU A 176 11.24 8.81 -4.15
C GLU A 176 12.77 8.76 -4.34
N LYS A 177 13.54 8.30 -3.34
CA LYS A 177 15.00 8.16 -3.41
C LYS A 177 15.47 7.18 -4.50
N TYR A 178 14.62 6.19 -4.82
CA TYR A 178 14.93 5.14 -5.80
C TYR A 178 14.16 5.28 -7.13
N GLY A 179 13.40 6.37 -7.28
CA GLY A 179 12.56 6.61 -8.47
C GLY A 179 11.35 5.66 -8.57
N ASN A 180 10.85 5.20 -7.42
CA ASN A 180 9.77 4.21 -7.30
C ASN A 180 8.48 4.80 -6.69
N ALA A 181 8.35 6.15 -6.64
CA ALA A 181 7.19 6.79 -6.02
C ALA A 181 5.84 6.37 -6.64
N ASP A 182 5.84 6.02 -7.91
CA ASP A 182 4.64 5.61 -8.64
C ASP A 182 4.12 4.21 -8.26
N MET A 183 4.86 3.47 -7.40
CA MET A 183 4.41 2.17 -6.90
C MET A 183 3.43 2.29 -5.72
N VAL A 184 3.41 3.42 -4.98
CA VAL A 184 2.72 3.57 -3.68
C VAL A 184 1.40 4.30 -3.85
#